data_091702364ba9cc910a6d8fc42407c903
#
_entry.id   091702364ba9cc910a6d8fc42407c903
#
_cell.length_a   1.000
_cell.length_b   1.000
_cell.length_c   1.000
_cell.angle_alpha   90.00
_cell.angle_beta   90.00
_cell.angle_gamma   90.00
#
_symmetry.space_group_name_H-M   'P 1'
#
loop_
_entity.id
_entity.type
_entity.pdbx_description
1 polymer ?
#
loop_
_entity_poly.entity_id
_entity_poly.type
_entity_poly.pdbx_seq_one_letter_code
_entity_poly.pdbx_strand_id
1 'polypeptide(L)'
;MKFDKTEEFASDWKSLPIDHRRVFRSLMPAFNAACEAYIADPGHPWPARLRVKPMVNSNGIWEMTWSFSGPDGRATFEFFLVDGEVAVRWRRIGRHEIYDRP
;
A
#
# COMPACT_ATOMS: atom_id res chain seq x y z
N MET A 1 6.06 -11.11 -6.58
CA MET A 1 5.74 -10.77 -5.16
C MET A 1 4.36 -11.31 -4.82
N LYS A 2 4.23 -11.96 -3.68
CA LYS A 2 2.93 -12.43 -3.20
C LYS A 2 2.24 -11.34 -2.41
N PHE A 3 0.92 -11.25 -2.55
CA PHE A 3 0.10 -10.25 -1.87
C PHE A 3 -1.03 -10.92 -1.10
N ASP A 4 -1.36 -10.33 0.05
CA ASP A 4 -2.48 -10.69 0.88
C ASP A 4 -3.18 -9.42 1.34
N LYS A 5 -4.31 -9.54 1.99
CA LYS A 5 -5.08 -8.41 2.51
C LYS A 5 -5.79 -8.80 3.79
N THR A 6 -6.01 -7.81 4.65
CA THR A 6 -6.81 -7.99 5.87
C THR A 6 -8.30 -7.94 5.54
N GLU A 7 -9.14 -8.40 6.48
CA GLU A 7 -10.58 -8.26 6.35
C GLU A 7 -10.99 -6.79 6.30
N GLU A 8 -10.32 -5.95 7.06
CA GLU A 8 -10.54 -4.51 7.07
C GLU A 8 -10.28 -3.89 5.71
N PHE A 9 -9.21 -4.30 5.04
CA PHE A 9 -8.93 -3.83 3.67
C PHE A 9 -10.05 -4.25 2.72
N ALA A 10 -10.50 -5.49 2.80
CA ALA A 10 -11.58 -5.99 1.95
C ALA A 10 -12.88 -5.20 2.16
N SER A 11 -13.18 -4.86 3.42
CA SER A 11 -14.34 -4.04 3.76
C SER A 11 -14.18 -2.61 3.22
N ASP A 12 -13.01 -2.00 3.42
CA ASP A 12 -12.70 -0.67 2.89
C ASP A 12 -12.87 -0.64 1.37
N TRP A 13 -12.38 -1.69 0.69
CA TRP A 13 -12.44 -1.79 -0.77
C TRP A 13 -13.87 -1.73 -1.30
N LYS A 14 -14.79 -2.39 -0.62
CA LYS A 14 -16.20 -2.38 -1.01
C LYS A 14 -16.81 -0.98 -0.95
N SER A 15 -16.33 -0.16 -0.02
CA SER A 15 -16.80 1.21 0.14
C SER A 15 -16.07 2.22 -0.73
N LEU A 16 -14.99 1.79 -1.39
CA LEU A 16 -14.18 2.69 -2.22
C LEU A 16 -14.89 2.96 -3.56
N PRO A 17 -14.98 4.22 -3.99
CA PRO A 17 -15.56 4.53 -5.31
C PRO A 17 -14.84 3.78 -6.43
N ILE A 18 -15.59 3.42 -7.47
CA ILE A 18 -15.05 2.65 -8.60
C ILE A 18 -13.86 3.36 -9.26
N ASP A 19 -13.93 4.68 -9.38
CA ASP A 19 -12.84 5.48 -9.95
C ASP A 19 -11.54 5.31 -9.16
N HIS A 20 -11.66 5.33 -7.83
CA HIS A 20 -10.51 5.15 -6.95
C HIS A 20 -9.94 3.74 -7.06
N ARG A 21 -10.80 2.72 -7.19
CA ARG A 21 -10.35 1.34 -7.40
C ARG A 21 -9.54 1.21 -8.68
N ARG A 22 -9.97 1.87 -9.75
CA ARG A 22 -9.25 1.87 -11.04
C ARG A 22 -7.88 2.48 -10.91
N VAL A 23 -7.79 3.64 -10.26
CA VAL A 23 -6.51 4.32 -10.04
C VAL A 23 -5.57 3.42 -9.24
N PHE A 24 -6.06 2.86 -8.13
CA PHE A 24 -5.26 1.97 -7.30
C PHE A 24 -4.73 0.79 -8.10
N ARG A 25 -5.60 0.10 -8.85
CA ARG A 25 -5.21 -1.04 -9.67
C ARG A 25 -4.17 -0.67 -10.73
N SER A 26 -4.29 0.52 -11.30
CA SER A 26 -3.35 0.99 -12.32
C SER A 26 -1.93 1.18 -11.78
N LEU A 27 -1.79 1.39 -10.47
CA LEU A 27 -0.49 1.56 -9.83
C LEU A 27 0.17 0.23 -9.44
N MET A 28 -0.58 -0.87 -9.46
CA MET A 28 -0.07 -2.14 -8.93
C MET A 28 1.13 -2.71 -9.68
N PRO A 29 1.23 -2.66 -11.01
CA PRO A 29 2.44 -3.13 -11.68
C PRO A 29 3.69 -2.38 -11.24
N ALA A 30 3.62 -1.06 -11.12
CA ALA A 30 4.74 -0.24 -10.65
C ALA A 30 5.04 -0.50 -9.17
N PHE A 31 4.00 -0.66 -8.36
CA PHE A 31 4.15 -0.97 -6.93
C PHE A 31 4.83 -2.33 -6.75
N ASN A 32 4.40 -3.35 -7.48
CA ASN A 32 5.02 -4.68 -7.41
C ASN A 32 6.50 -4.62 -7.75
N ALA A 33 6.85 -3.94 -8.85
CA ALA A 33 8.24 -3.80 -9.25
C ALA A 33 9.06 -3.04 -8.20
N ALA A 34 8.48 -2.01 -7.60
CA ALA A 34 9.14 -1.22 -6.55
C ALA A 34 9.37 -2.05 -5.28
N CYS A 35 8.41 -2.89 -4.90
CA CYS A 35 8.56 -3.80 -3.75
C CYS A 35 9.70 -4.78 -3.98
N GLU A 36 9.78 -5.37 -5.16
CA GLU A 36 10.85 -6.32 -5.48
C GLU A 36 12.22 -5.65 -5.46
N ALA A 37 12.31 -4.43 -5.99
CA ALA A 37 13.55 -3.66 -5.95
C ALA A 37 13.97 -3.32 -4.52
N TYR A 38 13.01 -2.93 -3.67
CA TYR A 38 13.28 -2.59 -2.28
C TYR A 38 13.77 -3.82 -1.49
N ILE A 39 13.17 -4.98 -1.71
CA ILE A 39 13.56 -6.21 -1.02
C ILE A 39 14.94 -6.66 -1.45
N ALA A 40 15.27 -6.53 -2.73
CA ALA A 40 16.60 -6.84 -3.24
C ALA A 40 17.66 -5.86 -2.72
N ASP A 41 17.30 -4.60 -2.55
CA ASP A 41 18.19 -3.53 -2.06
C ASP A 41 17.39 -2.50 -1.27
N PRO A 42 17.35 -2.60 0.07
CA PRO A 42 16.60 -1.65 0.90
C PRO A 42 17.07 -0.20 0.77
N GLY A 43 18.24 0.04 0.23
CA GLY A 43 18.71 1.39 -0.07
C GLY A 43 18.15 1.95 -1.37
N HIS A 44 17.48 1.14 -2.17
CA HIS A 44 16.90 1.57 -3.43
C HIS A 44 15.72 2.52 -3.18
N PRO A 45 15.69 3.72 -3.80
CA PRO A 45 14.61 4.66 -3.55
C PRO A 45 13.30 4.20 -4.18
N TRP A 46 12.19 4.47 -3.48
CA TRP A 46 10.87 4.23 -4.04
C TRP A 46 10.55 5.25 -5.13
N PRO A 47 9.81 4.86 -6.18
CA PRO A 47 9.36 5.81 -7.18
C PRO A 47 8.56 6.94 -6.55
N ALA A 48 8.92 8.19 -6.88
CA ALA A 48 8.30 9.36 -6.26
C ALA A 48 6.78 9.40 -6.46
N ARG A 49 6.29 8.90 -7.61
CA ARG A 49 4.86 8.91 -7.92
C ARG A 49 4.03 8.01 -7.02
N LEU A 50 4.65 6.99 -6.39
CA LEU A 50 3.94 6.08 -5.49
C LEU A 50 3.82 6.65 -4.07
N ARG A 51 4.67 7.61 -3.72
CA ARG A 51 4.65 8.27 -2.42
C ARG A 51 4.61 7.27 -1.27
N VAL A 52 5.47 6.23 -1.36
CA VAL A 52 5.58 5.19 -0.34
C VAL A 52 6.54 5.65 0.75
N LYS A 53 6.15 5.49 1.99
CA LYS A 53 7.01 5.80 3.15
C LYS A 53 6.55 5.02 4.38
N PRO A 54 7.45 4.77 5.35
CA PRO A 54 7.03 4.19 6.63
C PRO A 54 6.12 5.16 7.37
N MET A 55 5.13 4.61 8.06
CA MET A 55 4.27 5.43 8.93
C MET A 55 5.02 5.81 10.20
N VAL A 56 4.90 7.09 10.56
CA VAL A 56 5.47 7.61 11.81
C VAL A 56 4.74 6.97 12.99
N ASN A 57 5.50 6.60 14.03
CA ASN A 57 4.98 6.01 15.27
C ASN A 57 4.25 4.68 15.07
N SER A 58 4.53 3.98 13.99
CA SER A 58 4.03 2.63 13.77
C SER A 58 5.20 1.65 13.70
N ASN A 59 4.92 0.39 13.98
CA ASN A 59 5.94 -0.66 13.92
C ASN A 59 5.73 -1.51 12.68
N GLY A 60 6.49 -1.20 11.62
CA GLY A 60 6.47 -2.00 10.40
C GLY A 60 5.33 -1.72 9.45
N ILE A 61 4.54 -0.67 9.68
CA ILE A 61 3.46 -0.28 8.78
C ILE A 61 3.96 0.79 7.83
N TRP A 62 3.65 0.62 6.54
CA TRP A 62 3.98 1.54 5.47
C TRP A 62 2.73 2.17 4.92
N GLU A 63 2.87 3.34 4.30
CA GLU A 63 1.76 4.00 3.63
C GLU A 63 2.09 4.32 2.19
N MET A 64 1.07 4.30 1.34
CA MET A 64 1.13 4.74 -0.05
C MET A 64 0.02 5.75 -0.26
N THR A 65 0.33 6.85 -0.94
CA THR A 65 -0.65 7.86 -1.31
C THR A 65 -0.85 7.78 -2.83
N TRP A 66 -2.11 7.81 -3.25
CA TRP A 66 -2.42 7.94 -4.66
C TRP A 66 -3.56 8.95 -4.81
N SER A 67 -3.57 9.65 -5.87
CA SER A 67 -4.61 10.47 -6.45
C SER A 67 -3.96 11.54 -7.28
N PHE A 68 -4.62 11.90 -8.34
CA PHE A 68 -4.12 12.93 -9.23
C PHE A 68 -5.11 14.09 -9.35
N SER A 69 -6.26 13.98 -8.67
CA SER A 69 -7.28 15.04 -8.61
C SER A 69 -8.23 14.75 -7.45
N GLY A 70 -8.52 15.76 -6.64
CA GLY A 70 -9.42 15.64 -5.49
C GLY A 70 -8.72 15.12 -4.24
N PRO A 71 -9.48 14.66 -3.23
CA PRO A 71 -8.88 14.18 -1.99
C PRO A 71 -7.99 12.96 -2.25
N ASP A 72 -6.79 13.01 -1.71
CA ASP A 72 -5.83 11.92 -1.88
C ASP A 72 -6.34 10.63 -1.25
N GLY A 73 -6.14 9.51 -1.94
CA GLY A 73 -6.34 8.19 -1.40
C GLY A 73 -5.12 7.74 -0.59
N ARG A 74 -5.36 6.88 0.37
CA ARG A 74 -4.32 6.31 1.24
C ARG A 74 -4.49 4.81 1.31
N ALA A 75 -3.37 4.09 1.34
CA ALA A 75 -3.39 2.67 1.64
C ALA A 75 -2.24 2.36 2.59
N THR A 76 -2.45 1.42 3.49
CA THR A 76 -1.41 0.97 4.40
C THR A 76 -1.10 -0.49 4.12
N PHE A 77 0.16 -0.86 4.31
CA PHE A 77 0.61 -2.23 4.08
C PHE A 77 1.77 -2.57 5.01
N GLU A 78 2.06 -3.85 5.08
CA GLU A 78 3.22 -4.35 5.80
C GLU A 78 3.88 -5.47 5.01
N PHE A 79 5.16 -5.69 5.26
CA PHE A 79 5.85 -6.85 4.74
C PHE A 79 5.76 -7.98 5.77
N PHE A 80 5.63 -9.21 5.29
CA PHE A 80 5.63 -10.39 6.16
C PHE A 80 6.27 -11.57 5.44
N LEU A 81 6.58 -12.62 6.18
CA LEU A 81 7.24 -13.79 5.61
C LEU A 81 6.23 -14.92 5.38
N VAL A 82 6.29 -15.50 4.19
CA VAL A 82 5.52 -16.70 3.83
C VAL A 82 6.51 -17.72 3.26
N ASP A 83 6.68 -18.84 3.92
CA ASP A 83 7.61 -19.88 3.50
C ASP A 83 9.03 -19.34 3.24
N GLY A 84 9.48 -18.40 4.08
CA GLY A 84 10.80 -17.80 3.97
C GLY A 84 10.91 -16.69 2.94
N GLU A 85 9.85 -16.39 2.22
CA GLU A 85 9.83 -15.30 1.23
C GLU A 85 9.05 -14.11 1.73
N VAL A 86 9.50 -12.90 1.36
CA VAL A 86 8.82 -11.67 1.74
C VAL A 86 7.58 -11.47 0.87
N ALA A 87 6.47 -11.14 1.52
CA ALA A 87 5.20 -10.84 0.87
C ALA A 87 4.64 -9.53 1.42
N VAL A 88 3.65 -8.97 0.74
CA VAL A 88 2.98 -7.73 1.13
C VAL A 88 1.57 -8.04 1.61
N ARG A 89 1.19 -7.49 2.76
CA ARG A 89 -0.19 -7.53 3.23
C ARG A 89 -0.76 -6.13 3.24
N TRP A 90 -1.80 -5.92 2.44
CA TRP A 90 -2.57 -4.68 2.49
C TRP A 90 -3.42 -4.65 3.74
N ARG A 91 -3.33 -3.57 4.52
CA ARG A 91 -4.02 -3.45 5.81
C ARG A 91 -5.29 -2.63 5.74
N ARG A 92 -5.21 -1.43 5.16
CA ARG A 92 -6.35 -0.52 5.03
C ARG A 92 -6.25 0.23 3.71
N ILE A 93 -7.39 0.70 3.21
CA ILE A 93 -7.46 1.57 2.05
C ILE A 93 -8.63 2.54 2.22
N GLY A 94 -8.41 3.82 1.92
CA GLY A 94 -9.43 4.85 2.09
C GLY A 94 -8.80 6.22 1.98
N ARG A 95 -9.23 7.11 2.85
CA ARG A 95 -8.70 8.46 2.97
C ARG A 95 -7.98 8.60 4.32
N HIS A 96 -7.82 9.82 4.79
CA HIS A 96 -7.13 10.10 6.04
C HIS A 96 -7.67 9.34 7.25
N GLU A 97 -8.95 9.00 7.25
CA GLU A 97 -9.59 8.30 8.37
C GLU A 97 -8.95 6.96 8.71
N ILE A 98 -8.30 6.32 7.74
CA ILE A 98 -7.64 5.03 8.00
C ILE A 98 -6.44 5.16 8.93
N TYR A 99 -5.92 6.38 9.13
CA TYR A 99 -4.74 6.58 9.98
C TYR A 99 -5.04 6.38 11.47
N ASP A 100 -6.29 6.42 11.87
CA ASP A 100 -6.67 6.13 13.25
C ASP A 100 -6.41 4.65 13.58
N ARG A 101 -6.56 3.77 12.59
CA ARG A 101 -6.29 2.34 12.70
C ARG A 101 -5.66 1.83 11.40
N PRO A 102 -4.43 2.18 11.17
CA PRO A 102 -3.79 1.79 9.92
C PRO A 102 -3.57 0.25 9.80
#